data_3bab941308bfd2395357352410b66c83
#
_entry.id   3bab941308bfd2395357352410b66c83
#
_cell.length_a   1.000
_cell.length_b   1.000
_cell.length_c   1.000
_cell.angle_alpha   90.00
_cell.angle_beta   90.00
_cell.angle_gamma   90.00
#
_symmetry.space_group_name_H-M   'P 1'
#
loop_
_entity.id
_entity.type
_entity.pdbx_description
1 polymer ?
#
loop_
_entity_poly.entity_id
_entity_poly.type
_entity_poly.pdbx_seq_one_letter_code
_entity_poly.pdbx_strand_id
1 'polypeptide(L)'
;MEECQYFGHPLEVNEMITPVSVAGFVKALRLPPSLKVRDYQYKAIYEALKYNRRLLLSPTASGKSLMIYSLVRFHVNVDRNVLIVVPTTSLVEQMYKDFEEYGWMASEYCHKIYAGQEKYTKHQVVITTWQSIYKEPRKWFDRFDVVIGDEAHLFKAKSLTSLMGKLHECKYRIGFTG
;
A
#
# COMPACT_ATOMS: atom_id res chain seq x y z
N MET A 1 2.12 19.23 8.20
CA MET A 1 1.26 19.17 9.41
C MET A 1 -0.18 19.56 9.13
N GLU A 2 -0.43 20.54 8.30
CA GLU A 2 -1.80 20.93 7.92
C GLU A 2 -2.58 19.80 7.22
N GLU A 3 -1.90 18.99 6.39
CA GLU A 3 -2.51 17.85 5.72
C GLU A 3 -3.04 16.79 6.68
N CYS A 4 -2.42 16.62 7.84
CA CYS A 4 -2.87 15.63 8.83
C CYS A 4 -4.22 15.99 9.43
N GLN A 5 -4.45 17.26 9.66
CA GLN A 5 -5.72 17.75 10.19
C GLN A 5 -6.81 17.73 9.13
N TYR A 6 -6.44 18.00 7.88
CA TYR A 6 -7.37 18.05 6.77
C TYR A 6 -8.09 16.71 6.52
N PHE A 7 -7.40 15.60 6.69
CA PHE A 7 -7.96 14.27 6.45
C PHE A 7 -8.42 13.54 7.71
N GLY A 8 -8.55 14.25 8.83
CA GLY A 8 -9.18 13.73 10.04
C GLY A 8 -8.32 12.79 10.89
N HIS A 9 -7.09 12.49 10.48
CA HIS A 9 -6.17 11.64 11.23
C HIS A 9 -4.87 12.39 11.53
N PRO A 10 -4.48 12.52 12.81
CA PRO A 10 -3.21 13.13 13.16
C PRO A 10 -2.03 12.25 12.72
N LEU A 11 -0.87 12.86 12.57
CA LEU A 11 0.35 12.10 12.37
C LEU A 11 0.67 11.34 13.67
N GLU A 12 0.85 10.03 13.54
CA GLU A 12 1.20 9.16 14.65
C GLU A 12 2.54 8.48 14.40
N VAL A 13 3.23 8.21 15.50
CA VAL A 13 4.51 7.49 15.50
C VAL A 13 4.32 6.18 16.25
N ASN A 14 4.66 5.07 15.62
CA ASN A 14 4.66 3.77 16.27
C ASN A 14 6.04 3.50 16.87
N GLU A 15 6.16 3.66 18.18
CA GLU A 15 7.42 3.49 18.91
C GLU A 15 7.91 2.03 18.92
N MET A 16 7.05 1.06 18.63
CA MET A 16 7.44 -0.35 18.53
C MET A 16 8.22 -0.67 17.25
N ILE A 17 8.16 0.20 16.27
CA ILE A 17 8.88 0.03 15.00
C ILE A 17 10.29 0.57 15.17
N THR A 18 11.28 -0.31 15.03
CA THR A 18 12.70 -0.01 15.08
C THR A 18 13.39 -0.64 13.87
N PRO A 19 14.62 -0.22 13.51
CA PRO A 19 15.36 -0.91 12.45
C PRO A 19 15.52 -2.39 12.69
N VAL A 20 15.73 -2.81 13.93
CA VAL A 20 15.87 -4.22 14.31
C VAL A 20 14.55 -4.98 14.13
N SER A 21 13.44 -4.40 14.56
CA SER A 21 12.13 -5.04 14.40
C SER A 21 11.73 -5.19 12.93
N VAL A 22 12.06 -4.22 12.09
CA VAL A 22 11.81 -4.28 10.65
C VAL A 22 12.66 -5.36 10.00
N ALA A 23 13.95 -5.44 10.33
CA ALA A 23 14.84 -6.48 9.81
C ALA A 23 14.33 -7.88 10.18
N GLY A 24 13.90 -8.07 11.42
CA GLY A 24 13.32 -9.33 11.88
C GLY A 24 12.02 -9.68 11.14
N PHE A 25 11.15 -8.69 10.91
CA PHE A 25 9.92 -8.88 10.16
C PHE A 25 10.20 -9.30 8.71
N VAL A 26 11.09 -8.59 8.02
CA VAL A 26 11.45 -8.90 6.62
C VAL A 26 12.05 -10.30 6.52
N LYS A 27 12.91 -10.68 7.45
CA LYS A 27 13.47 -12.03 7.52
C LYS A 27 12.38 -13.08 7.68
N ALA A 28 11.37 -12.82 8.49
CA ALA A 28 10.24 -13.72 8.72
C ALA A 28 9.34 -13.87 7.48
N LEU A 29 9.41 -12.98 6.51
CA LEU A 29 8.67 -13.12 5.24
C LEU A 29 9.15 -14.29 4.40
N ARG A 30 10.35 -14.79 4.64
CA ARG A 30 10.96 -15.90 3.91
C ARG A 30 10.95 -15.68 2.40
N LEU A 31 11.47 -14.53 1.98
CA LEU A 31 11.58 -14.19 0.57
C LEU A 31 12.47 -15.21 -0.16
N PRO A 32 12.28 -15.38 -1.49
CA PRO A 32 13.17 -16.26 -2.27
C PRO A 32 14.64 -15.91 -2.06
N PRO A 33 15.54 -16.90 -1.99
CA PRO A 33 16.98 -16.65 -1.73
C PRO A 33 17.67 -15.74 -2.74
N SER A 34 17.13 -15.64 -3.95
CA SER A 34 17.63 -14.75 -5.00
C SER A 34 17.34 -13.27 -4.73
N LEU A 35 16.42 -12.97 -3.81
CA LEU A 35 16.05 -11.61 -3.47
C LEU A 35 16.81 -11.15 -2.23
N LYS A 36 17.64 -10.12 -2.40
CA LYS A 36 18.28 -9.43 -1.28
C LYS A 36 17.61 -8.08 -1.09
N VAL A 37 17.09 -7.85 0.10
CA VAL A 37 16.54 -6.54 0.47
C VAL A 37 17.73 -5.60 0.70
N ARG A 38 17.71 -4.47 0.00
CA ARG A 38 18.77 -3.45 0.06
C ARG A 38 18.55 -2.50 1.23
N ASP A 39 19.61 -1.83 1.66
CA ASP A 39 19.56 -0.91 2.80
C ASP A 39 18.50 0.18 2.63
N TYR A 40 18.41 0.77 1.44
CA TYR A 40 17.41 1.80 1.20
C TYR A 40 15.97 1.26 1.27
N GLN A 41 15.76 -0.01 0.93
CA GLN A 41 14.45 -0.66 1.04
C GLN A 41 14.08 -0.88 2.50
N TYR A 42 15.02 -1.34 3.33
CA TYR A 42 14.80 -1.45 4.78
C TYR A 42 14.43 -0.11 5.40
N LYS A 43 15.13 0.94 5.01
CA LYS A 43 14.87 2.29 5.51
C LYS A 43 13.47 2.77 5.11
N ALA A 44 13.08 2.54 3.86
CA ALA A 44 11.74 2.92 3.37
C ALA A 44 10.64 2.15 4.10
N ILE A 45 10.81 0.84 4.28
CA ILE A 45 9.85 0.01 5.03
C ILE A 45 9.76 0.51 6.47
N TYR A 46 10.89 0.77 7.11
CA TYR A 46 10.93 1.32 8.46
C TYR A 46 10.13 2.60 8.59
N GLU A 47 10.38 3.58 7.72
CA GLU A 47 9.67 4.86 7.76
C GLU A 47 8.18 4.70 7.51
N ALA A 48 7.79 3.85 6.57
CA ALA A 48 6.40 3.63 6.23
C ALA A 48 5.61 2.86 7.31
N LEU A 49 6.30 2.05 8.11
CA LEU A 49 5.67 1.34 9.24
C LEU A 49 5.67 2.18 10.51
N LYS A 50 6.71 2.97 10.72
CA LYS A 50 6.83 3.81 11.92
C LYS A 50 5.82 4.95 11.94
N TYR A 51 5.55 5.52 10.79
CA TYR A 51 4.63 6.65 10.65
C TYR A 51 3.39 6.24 9.88
N ASN A 52 2.23 6.73 10.28
CA ASN A 52 0.98 6.41 9.59
C ASN A 52 0.79 7.17 8.29
N ARG A 53 1.67 8.13 7.98
CA ARG A 53 1.63 8.93 6.75
C ARG A 53 3.03 9.17 6.23
N ARG A 54 3.30 8.76 5.01
CA ARG A 54 4.59 8.99 4.35
C ARG A 54 4.45 9.04 2.84
N LEU A 55 5.20 9.92 2.24
CA LEU A 55 5.47 9.92 0.81
C LEU A 55 6.94 9.54 0.63
N LEU A 56 7.16 8.41 -0.04
CA LEU A 56 8.48 7.84 -0.22
C LEU A 56 8.98 8.05 -1.64
N LEU A 57 10.17 8.59 -1.78
CA LEU A 57 10.86 8.66 -3.05
C LEU A 57 11.46 7.29 -3.35
N SER A 58 11.04 6.71 -4.45
CA SER A 58 11.57 5.44 -4.92
C SER A 58 12.25 5.66 -6.26
N PRO A 59 13.58 5.73 -6.30
CA PRO A 59 14.27 5.91 -7.57
C PRO A 59 14.13 4.66 -8.42
N THR A 60 13.38 4.75 -9.49
CA THR A 60 13.14 3.70 -10.46
C THR A 60 12.41 2.44 -9.99
N ALA A 61 11.93 1.67 -10.94
CA ALA A 61 10.99 0.57 -10.78
C ALA A 61 11.49 -0.63 -9.97
N SER A 62 12.81 -0.77 -9.79
CA SER A 62 13.36 -1.95 -9.16
C SER A 62 13.21 -1.92 -7.63
N GLY A 63 12.47 -2.86 -7.10
CA GLY A 63 12.32 -3.04 -5.66
C GLY A 63 11.15 -2.32 -5.01
N LYS A 64 10.41 -1.48 -5.75
CA LYS A 64 9.24 -0.79 -5.22
C LYS A 64 8.13 -1.78 -4.82
N SER A 65 7.85 -2.76 -5.65
CA SER A 65 6.86 -3.78 -5.34
C SER A 65 7.23 -4.61 -4.12
N LEU A 66 8.52 -4.83 -3.87
CA LEU A 66 8.98 -5.54 -2.68
C LEU A 66 8.74 -4.72 -1.40
N MET A 67 8.98 -3.41 -1.46
CA MET A 67 8.66 -2.52 -0.35
C MET A 67 7.14 -2.51 -0.07
N ILE A 68 6.34 -2.37 -1.11
CA ILE A 68 4.87 -2.42 -0.99
C ILE A 68 4.41 -3.76 -0.43
N TYR A 69 4.94 -4.86 -0.95
CA TYR A 69 4.66 -6.20 -0.43
C TYR A 69 4.94 -6.34 1.06
N SER A 70 6.08 -5.83 1.51
CA SER A 70 6.46 -5.88 2.93
C SER A 70 5.47 -5.11 3.80
N LEU A 71 5.04 -3.94 3.35
CA LEU A 71 4.02 -3.15 4.06
C LEU A 71 2.68 -3.87 4.11
N VAL A 72 2.25 -4.44 2.99
CA VAL A 72 0.99 -5.20 2.91
C VAL A 72 1.02 -6.37 3.87
N ARG A 73 2.10 -7.15 3.86
CA ARG A 73 2.25 -8.31 4.74
C ARG A 73 2.20 -7.93 6.22
N PHE A 74 2.83 -6.82 6.58
CA PHE A 74 2.79 -6.31 7.95
C PHE A 74 1.36 -5.98 8.36
N HIS A 75 0.63 -5.22 7.54
CA HIS A 75 -0.71 -4.79 7.88
C HIS A 75 -1.72 -5.95 7.88
N VAL A 76 -1.59 -6.88 6.96
CA VAL A 76 -2.43 -8.10 6.96
C VAL A 76 -2.20 -8.93 8.21
N ASN A 77 -0.96 -9.02 8.69
CA ASN A 77 -0.65 -9.76 9.91
C ASN A 77 -1.31 -9.17 11.17
N VAL A 78 -1.65 -7.89 11.14
CA VAL A 78 -2.36 -7.23 12.25
C VAL A 78 -3.84 -6.95 11.90
N ASP A 79 -4.39 -7.74 10.99
CA ASP A 79 -5.80 -7.75 10.60
C ASP A 79 -6.32 -6.43 10.02
N ARG A 80 -5.48 -5.72 9.27
CA ARG A 80 -5.88 -4.49 8.57
C ARG A 80 -6.19 -4.75 7.11
N ASN A 81 -7.19 -4.07 6.58
CA ASN A 81 -7.55 -4.10 5.17
C ASN A 81 -6.74 -3.04 4.41
N VAL A 82 -6.18 -3.44 3.27
CA VAL A 82 -5.26 -2.62 2.49
C VAL A 82 -5.80 -2.36 1.09
N LEU A 83 -5.80 -1.10 0.69
CA LEU A 83 -6.10 -0.67 -0.68
C LEU A 83 -4.82 -0.23 -1.37
N ILE A 84 -4.48 -0.86 -2.49
CA ILE A 84 -3.32 -0.48 -3.32
C ILE A 84 -3.85 0.13 -4.60
N VAL A 85 -3.48 1.37 -4.86
CA VAL A 85 -3.89 2.10 -6.06
C VAL A 85 -2.69 2.31 -6.97
N VAL A 86 -2.79 1.79 -8.19
CA VAL A 86 -1.75 1.87 -9.20
C VAL A 86 -2.26 2.59 -10.45
N PRO A 87 -1.36 3.12 -11.33
CA PRO A 87 -1.81 3.93 -12.46
C PRO A 87 -2.52 3.18 -13.58
N THR A 88 -2.20 1.90 -13.81
CA THR A 88 -2.70 1.15 -14.98
C THR A 88 -3.13 -0.26 -14.61
N THR A 89 -4.01 -0.83 -15.44
CA THR A 89 -4.47 -2.21 -15.27
C THR A 89 -3.33 -3.22 -15.40
N SER A 90 -2.37 -2.97 -16.27
CA SER A 90 -1.20 -3.84 -16.40
C SER A 90 -0.36 -3.84 -15.12
N LEU A 91 -0.28 -2.72 -14.42
CA LEU A 91 0.41 -2.64 -13.13
C LEU A 91 -0.37 -3.35 -12.01
N VAL A 92 -1.70 -3.41 -12.08
CA VAL A 92 -2.49 -4.25 -11.17
C VAL A 92 -2.06 -5.72 -11.30
N GLU A 93 -2.00 -6.22 -12.53
CA GLU A 93 -1.59 -7.60 -12.79
C GLU A 93 -0.13 -7.84 -12.37
N GLN A 94 0.76 -6.91 -12.68
CA GLN A 94 2.17 -7.03 -12.32
C GLN A 94 2.37 -7.08 -10.81
N MET A 95 1.70 -6.21 -10.07
CA MET A 95 1.79 -6.17 -8.61
C MET A 95 1.33 -7.49 -7.99
N TYR A 96 0.21 -8.01 -8.46
CA TYR A 96 -0.32 -9.29 -8.01
C TYR A 96 0.67 -10.44 -8.28
N LYS A 97 1.22 -10.48 -9.50
CA LYS A 97 2.20 -11.48 -9.90
C LYS A 97 3.48 -11.38 -9.06
N ASP A 98 3.95 -10.17 -8.79
CA ASP A 98 5.12 -9.96 -7.96
C ASP A 98 4.89 -10.53 -6.55
N PHE A 99 3.71 -10.34 -5.97
CA PHE A 99 3.36 -10.90 -4.66
C PHE A 99 3.42 -12.43 -4.66
N GLU A 100 2.96 -13.06 -5.72
CA GLU A 100 3.08 -14.52 -5.88
C GLU A 100 4.55 -14.96 -5.98
N GLU A 101 5.35 -14.22 -6.73
CA GLU A 101 6.78 -14.51 -6.89
C GLU A 101 7.56 -14.35 -5.58
N TYR A 102 7.09 -13.48 -4.67
CA TYR A 102 7.68 -13.33 -3.34
C TYR A 102 7.31 -14.46 -2.37
N GLY A 103 6.47 -15.40 -2.81
CA GLY A 103 6.12 -16.58 -2.04
C GLY A 103 4.80 -16.52 -1.31
N TRP A 104 3.93 -15.56 -1.63
CA TRP A 104 2.63 -15.41 -0.98
C TRP A 104 1.52 -16.04 -1.79
N MET A 105 0.54 -16.61 -1.10
CA MET A 105 -0.69 -17.11 -1.73
C MET A 105 -1.63 -15.94 -2.01
N ALA A 106 -1.26 -15.12 -3.00
CA ALA A 106 -1.95 -13.87 -3.28
C ALA A 106 -3.44 -14.08 -3.58
N SER A 107 -3.82 -15.20 -4.15
CA SER A 107 -5.22 -15.52 -4.44
C SER A 107 -6.10 -15.60 -3.18
N GLU A 108 -5.52 -15.90 -2.03
CA GLU A 108 -6.27 -15.96 -0.77
C GLU A 108 -6.45 -14.59 -0.12
N TYR A 109 -5.54 -13.66 -0.39
CA TYR A 109 -5.50 -12.37 0.30
C TYR A 109 -5.85 -11.19 -0.59
N CYS A 110 -5.61 -11.29 -1.90
CA CYS A 110 -5.68 -10.17 -2.81
C CYS A 110 -6.80 -10.32 -3.84
N HIS A 111 -7.52 -9.24 -4.04
CA HIS A 111 -8.52 -9.11 -5.10
C HIS A 111 -8.12 -7.99 -6.05
N LYS A 112 -8.15 -8.27 -7.35
CA LYS A 112 -7.83 -7.31 -8.40
C LYS A 112 -9.11 -6.67 -8.90
N ILE A 113 -9.14 -5.34 -8.96
CA ILE A 113 -10.26 -4.60 -9.53
C ILE A 113 -9.76 -3.75 -10.70
N TYR A 114 -10.28 -4.03 -11.88
CA TYR A 114 -10.16 -3.20 -13.07
C TYR A 114 -11.39 -3.48 -13.96
N ALA A 115 -11.46 -2.90 -15.14
CA ALA A 115 -12.65 -2.92 -16.00
C ALA A 115 -13.43 -4.25 -15.96
N GLY A 116 -14.68 -4.20 -15.50
CA GLY A 116 -15.56 -5.36 -15.46
C GLY A 116 -15.40 -6.31 -14.27
N GLN A 117 -14.46 -6.06 -13.37
CA GLN A 117 -14.26 -6.91 -12.20
C GLN A 117 -15.21 -6.53 -11.07
N GLU A 118 -15.54 -7.51 -10.23
CA GLU A 118 -16.35 -7.31 -9.03
C GLU A 118 -15.64 -6.38 -8.05
N LYS A 119 -16.35 -5.36 -7.56
CA LYS A 119 -15.80 -4.35 -6.65
C LYS A 119 -15.96 -4.70 -5.18
N TYR A 120 -16.85 -5.63 -4.87
CA TYR A 120 -17.08 -6.07 -3.50
C TYR A 120 -16.38 -7.41 -3.28
N THR A 121 -15.58 -7.48 -2.23
CA THR A 121 -14.80 -8.68 -1.93
C THR A 121 -14.58 -8.79 -0.43
N LYS A 122 -14.39 -10.01 0.05
CA LYS A 122 -13.99 -10.29 1.44
C LYS A 122 -12.46 -10.31 1.61
N HIS A 123 -11.70 -10.23 0.53
CA HIS A 123 -10.25 -10.20 0.61
C HIS A 123 -9.77 -8.97 1.37
N GLN A 124 -8.71 -9.15 2.16
CA GLN A 124 -8.14 -8.05 2.95
C GLN A 124 -7.40 -7.03 2.08
N VAL A 125 -6.89 -7.44 0.93
CA VAL A 125 -6.09 -6.60 0.04
C VAL A 125 -6.82 -6.42 -1.29
N VAL A 126 -6.97 -5.17 -1.71
CA VAL A 126 -7.50 -4.82 -3.02
C VAL A 126 -6.42 -4.09 -3.80
N ILE A 127 -6.15 -4.55 -5.02
CA ILE A 127 -5.22 -3.90 -5.97
C ILE A 127 -6.05 -3.37 -7.12
N THR A 128 -5.99 -2.06 -7.37
CA THR A 128 -6.87 -1.43 -8.33
C THR A 128 -6.26 -0.17 -8.94
N THR A 129 -6.93 0.37 -9.96
CA THR A 129 -6.66 1.70 -10.48
C THR A 129 -7.68 2.69 -9.93
N TRP A 130 -7.31 3.99 -9.89
CA TRP A 130 -8.25 5.04 -9.48
C TRP A 130 -9.47 5.08 -10.39
N GLN A 131 -9.26 4.89 -11.69
CA GLN A 131 -10.33 4.91 -12.69
C GLN A 131 -11.40 3.84 -12.46
N SER A 132 -11.02 2.74 -11.83
CA SER A 132 -11.94 1.63 -11.55
C SER A 132 -12.81 1.86 -10.32
N ILE A 133 -12.42 2.75 -9.40
CA ILE A 133 -13.07 2.89 -8.10
C ILE A 133 -13.55 4.31 -7.78
N TYR A 134 -13.20 5.31 -8.58
CA TYR A 134 -13.50 6.71 -8.22
C TYR A 134 -15.00 7.01 -8.08
N LYS A 135 -15.85 6.25 -8.75
CA LYS A 135 -17.32 6.41 -8.66
C LYS A 135 -17.94 5.70 -7.47
N GLU A 136 -17.18 4.86 -6.78
CA GLU A 136 -17.72 4.15 -5.62
C GLU A 136 -18.06 5.13 -4.49
N PRO A 137 -19.12 4.85 -3.72
CA PRO A 137 -19.49 5.71 -2.60
C PRO A 137 -18.45 5.66 -1.49
N ARG A 138 -18.42 6.69 -0.67
CA ARG A 138 -17.52 6.78 0.48
C ARG A 138 -17.56 5.53 1.35
N LYS A 139 -18.73 4.95 1.55
CA LYS A 139 -18.92 3.72 2.33
C LYS A 139 -18.07 2.57 1.82
N TRP A 140 -17.84 2.47 0.51
CA TRP A 140 -16.98 1.43 -0.06
C TRP A 140 -15.54 1.56 0.43
N PHE A 141 -15.07 2.80 0.60
CA PHE A 141 -13.70 3.09 1.03
C PHE A 141 -13.51 2.91 2.55
N ASP A 142 -14.58 2.98 3.34
CA ASP A 142 -14.50 2.97 4.81
C ASP A 142 -13.96 1.66 5.38
N ARG A 143 -13.98 0.58 4.62
CA ARG A 143 -13.45 -0.71 5.06
C ARG A 143 -11.92 -0.76 5.11
N PHE A 144 -11.23 0.18 4.47
CA PHE A 144 -9.78 0.15 4.35
C PHE A 144 -9.10 0.93 5.47
N ASP A 145 -8.16 0.28 6.13
CA ASP A 145 -7.32 0.87 7.18
C ASP A 145 -6.05 1.49 6.62
N VAL A 146 -5.60 0.97 5.47
CA VAL A 146 -4.34 1.33 4.82
C VAL A 146 -4.59 1.61 3.34
N VAL A 147 -4.05 2.72 2.85
CA VAL A 147 -3.97 2.98 1.41
C VAL A 147 -2.50 3.14 1.02
N ILE A 148 -2.12 2.45 -0.05
CA ILE A 148 -0.79 2.56 -0.65
C ILE A 148 -0.97 3.02 -2.09
N GLY A 149 -0.45 4.19 -2.42
CA GLY A 149 -0.46 4.73 -3.78
C GLY A 149 0.87 4.50 -4.45
N ASP A 150 0.86 3.77 -5.57
CA ASP A 150 2.03 3.61 -6.41
C ASP A 150 2.05 4.69 -7.48
N GLU A 151 3.23 5.23 -7.79
CA GLU A 151 3.39 6.33 -8.73
C GLU A 151 2.49 7.53 -8.38
N ALA A 152 2.48 7.91 -7.11
CA ALA A 152 1.60 8.95 -6.58
C ALA A 152 1.69 10.27 -7.33
N HIS A 153 2.85 10.58 -7.93
CA HIS A 153 3.06 11.79 -8.73
C HIS A 153 2.24 11.81 -10.03
N LEU A 154 1.77 10.66 -10.51
CA LEU A 154 0.94 10.58 -11.72
C LEU A 154 -0.53 10.91 -11.45
N PHE A 155 -0.95 10.95 -10.20
CA PHE A 155 -2.30 11.37 -9.86
C PHE A 155 -2.44 12.87 -10.08
N LYS A 156 -3.50 13.27 -10.76
CA LYS A 156 -3.86 14.70 -10.82
C LYS A 156 -4.23 15.16 -9.40
N ALA A 157 -3.87 16.38 -9.05
CA ALA A 157 -4.14 16.94 -7.73
C ALA A 157 -5.61 16.79 -7.32
N LYS A 158 -6.54 17.03 -8.24
CA LYS A 158 -7.98 16.87 -8.02
C LYS A 158 -8.35 15.41 -7.71
N SER A 159 -7.80 14.45 -8.44
CA SER A 159 -8.07 13.02 -8.21
C SER A 159 -7.51 12.57 -6.87
N LEU A 160 -6.32 13.01 -6.53
CA LEU A 160 -5.69 12.69 -5.24
C LEU A 160 -6.50 13.25 -4.08
N THR A 161 -6.93 14.51 -4.16
CA THR A 161 -7.79 15.14 -3.15
C THR A 161 -9.11 14.38 -2.99
N SER A 162 -9.74 14.00 -4.11
CA SER A 162 -10.97 13.21 -4.10
C SER A 162 -10.79 11.86 -3.44
N LEU A 163 -9.72 11.15 -3.79
CA LEU A 163 -9.39 9.85 -3.19
C LEU A 163 -9.19 9.97 -1.68
N MET A 164 -8.39 10.93 -1.25
CA MET A 164 -8.11 11.15 0.18
C MET A 164 -9.35 11.55 0.96
N GLY A 165 -10.26 12.32 0.36
CA GLY A 165 -11.54 12.66 0.96
C GLY A 165 -12.45 11.45 1.16
N LYS A 166 -12.45 10.51 0.21
CA LYS A 166 -13.21 9.25 0.33
C LYS A 166 -12.59 8.29 1.35
N LEU A 167 -11.30 8.35 1.55
CA LEU A 167 -10.57 7.53 2.52
C LEU A 167 -10.55 8.16 3.91
N HIS A 168 -11.65 8.77 4.32
CA HIS A 168 -11.77 9.46 5.61
C HIS A 168 -11.43 8.58 6.80
N GLU A 169 -11.84 7.32 6.78
CA GLU A 169 -11.58 6.37 7.87
C GLU A 169 -10.21 5.69 7.76
N CYS A 170 -9.46 5.95 6.70
CA CYS A 170 -8.17 5.30 6.46
C CYS A 170 -7.06 6.02 7.22
N LYS A 171 -6.51 5.36 8.25
CA LYS A 171 -5.49 5.92 9.11
C LYS A 171 -4.09 5.92 8.49
N TYR A 172 -3.75 4.85 7.77
CA TYR A 172 -2.40 4.64 7.22
C TYR A 172 -2.38 5.01 5.74
N ARG A 173 -1.56 5.99 5.38
CA ARG A 173 -1.53 6.54 4.02
C ARG A 173 -0.09 6.66 3.55
N ILE A 174 0.30 5.77 2.65
CA ILE A 174 1.66 5.66 2.14
C ILE A 174 1.65 5.86 0.62
N GLY A 175 2.44 6.81 0.15
CA GLY A 175 2.62 7.05 -1.28
C GLY A 175 4.04 6.74 -1.70
N PHE A 176 4.19 6.14 -2.89
CA PHE A 176 5.46 5.94 -3.54
C PHE A 176 5.51 6.79 -4.80
N THR A 177 6.61 7.50 -5.00
CA THR A 177 6.83 8.34 -6.19
C THR A 177 8.24 8.10 -6.72
N GLY A 178 8.37 8.14 -8.03
CA GLY A 178 9.64 7.84 -8.69
C GLY A 178 10.40 9.02 -9.26
#